data_b4a4a194b0ed0684883fcb56b0a8354e
#
_entry.id   b4a4a194b0ed0684883fcb56b0a8354e
#
_cell.length_a   1.000
_cell.length_b   1.000
_cell.length_c   1.000
_cell.angle_alpha   90.00
_cell.angle_beta   90.00
_cell.angle_gamma   90.00
#
_symmetry.space_group_name_H-M   'P 1'
#
loop_
_entity.id
_entity.type
_entity.pdbx_description
1 polymer ?
#
loop_
_entity_poly.entity_id
_entity_poly.type
_entity_poly.pdbx_seq_one_letter_code
_entity_poly.pdbx_strand_id
1 'polypeptide(L)'
;MPKKILITGANSYVETSFEKYMSQWPDEYQIDTIDMIGDSWRNKSFSGYDVVFHVAGIAHVSADPKLKDLYYRINRDLAIETAEKAKREGIKQFIFMSSMIIYGADEPIGKEKIITRETKPTPADFYGDSKLQA
;
A
#
# COMPACT_ATOMS: atom_id res chain seq x y z
N MET A 1 -24.31 -10.28 5.96
CA MET A 1 -22.92 -10.53 6.39
C MET A 1 -22.06 -9.33 6.03
N PRO A 2 -21.36 -8.71 6.97
CA PRO A 2 -20.47 -7.61 6.67
C PRO A 2 -19.32 -8.07 5.78
N LYS A 3 -18.89 -7.18 4.91
CA LYS A 3 -17.66 -7.38 4.14
C LYS A 3 -16.46 -7.24 5.06
N LYS A 4 -15.59 -8.23 5.08
CA LYS A 4 -14.40 -8.25 5.93
C LYS A 4 -13.19 -7.73 5.19
N ILE A 5 -12.58 -6.68 5.72
CA ILE A 5 -11.41 -6.02 5.15
C ILE A 5 -10.24 -6.15 6.12
N LEU A 6 -9.13 -6.69 5.65
CA LEU A 6 -7.87 -6.70 6.38
C LEU A 6 -6.96 -5.61 5.84
N ILE A 7 -6.53 -4.71 6.71
CA ILE A 7 -5.55 -3.68 6.36
C ILE A 7 -4.17 -4.15 6.81
N THR A 8 -3.25 -4.27 5.89
CA THR A 8 -1.86 -4.64 6.16
C THR A 8 -0.99 -3.40 6.28
N GLY A 9 -0.69 -3.02 7.51
CA GLY A 9 0.02 -1.81 7.90
C GLY A 9 -0.74 -1.07 8.98
N ALA A 10 -0.43 -1.36 10.26
CA ALA A 10 -1.11 -0.78 11.41
C ALA A 10 -0.53 0.60 11.78
N ASN A 11 -1.38 1.44 12.40
CA ASN A 11 -1.00 2.72 13.01
C ASN A 11 -0.46 3.78 12.03
N SER A 12 -0.73 3.65 10.73
CA SER A 12 -0.43 4.68 9.76
C SER A 12 -1.58 5.69 9.63
N TYR A 13 -1.28 6.86 9.07
CA TYR A 13 -2.30 7.87 8.79
C TYR A 13 -3.41 7.35 7.87
N VAL A 14 -3.02 6.64 6.80
CA VAL A 14 -3.98 6.10 5.84
C VAL A 14 -4.86 5.02 6.49
N GLU A 15 -4.25 4.10 7.21
CA GLU A 15 -4.96 3.02 7.89
C GLU A 15 -5.97 3.57 8.90
N THR A 16 -5.52 4.41 9.83
CA THR A 16 -6.39 4.96 10.87
C THR A 16 -7.50 5.85 10.30
N SER A 17 -7.22 6.62 9.25
CA SER A 17 -8.21 7.44 8.55
C SER A 17 -9.26 6.60 7.85
N PHE A 18 -8.84 5.53 7.18
CA PHE A 18 -9.75 4.60 6.51
C PHE A 18 -10.65 3.89 7.52
N GLU A 19 -10.07 3.36 8.60
CA GLU A 19 -10.81 2.69 9.66
C GLU A 19 -11.88 3.61 10.27
N LYS A 20 -11.49 4.84 10.60
CA LYS A 20 -12.40 5.86 11.12
C LYS A 20 -13.53 6.19 10.13
N TYR A 21 -13.22 6.33 8.85
CA TYR A 21 -14.23 6.60 7.83
C TYR A 21 -15.23 5.44 7.71
N MET A 22 -14.73 4.21 7.67
CA MET A 22 -15.56 3.01 7.51
C MET A 22 -16.40 2.69 8.76
N SER A 23 -16.04 3.22 9.92
CA SER A 23 -16.80 3.01 11.17
C SER A 23 -18.23 3.58 11.13
N GLN A 24 -18.55 4.36 10.12
CA GLN A 24 -19.93 4.87 9.88
C GLN A 24 -20.90 3.76 9.45
N TRP A 25 -20.37 2.62 8.96
CA TRP A 25 -21.19 1.51 8.46
C TRP A 25 -20.77 0.18 9.12
N PRO A 26 -20.94 0.05 10.46
CA PRO A 26 -20.45 -1.13 11.20
C PRO A 26 -21.18 -2.43 10.82
N ASP A 27 -22.41 -2.33 10.32
CA ASP A 27 -23.18 -3.49 9.87
C ASP A 27 -22.80 -3.96 8.46
N GLU A 28 -22.14 -3.10 7.68
CA GLU A 28 -21.73 -3.39 6.29
C GLU A 28 -20.27 -3.82 6.19
N TYR A 29 -19.41 -3.32 7.07
CA TYR A 29 -17.98 -3.54 7.00
C TYR A 29 -17.38 -3.89 8.35
N GLN A 30 -16.56 -4.92 8.35
CA GLN A 30 -15.69 -5.25 9.47
C GLN A 30 -14.24 -5.00 9.06
N ILE A 31 -13.55 -4.16 9.81
CA ILE A 31 -12.16 -3.77 9.52
C ILE A 31 -11.25 -4.35 10.60
N ASP A 32 -10.26 -5.11 10.18
CA ASP A 32 -9.18 -5.58 11.04
C ASP A 32 -7.84 -5.08 10.47
N THR A 33 -6.87 -4.91 11.35
CA THR A 33 -5.53 -4.45 10.96
C THR A 33 -4.48 -5.46 11.38
N ILE A 34 -3.40 -5.51 10.64
CA ILE A 34 -2.24 -6.35 10.94
C ILE A 34 -0.97 -5.55 10.79
N ASP A 35 -0.12 -5.62 11.82
CA ASP A 35 1.21 -5.02 11.79
C ASP A 35 2.13 -5.83 10.86
N MET A 36 2.80 -5.15 9.95
CA MET A 36 3.70 -5.75 8.98
C MET A 36 5.18 -5.63 9.36
N ILE A 37 5.47 -5.11 10.56
CA ILE A 37 6.83 -5.06 11.09
C ILE A 37 7.23 -6.47 11.55
N GLY A 38 8.44 -6.90 11.15
CA GLY A 38 8.92 -8.24 11.44
C GLY A 38 8.27 -9.32 10.57
N ASP A 39 8.27 -10.55 11.07
CA ASP A 39 7.88 -11.72 10.28
C ASP A 39 6.56 -12.38 10.73
N SER A 40 6.02 -11.98 11.88
CA SER A 40 4.85 -12.63 12.48
C SER A 40 3.59 -12.60 11.60
N TRP A 41 3.45 -11.61 10.74
CA TRP A 41 2.32 -11.48 9.82
C TRP A 41 2.24 -12.66 8.82
N ARG A 42 3.38 -13.27 8.50
CA ARG A 42 3.42 -14.41 7.56
C ARG A 42 2.68 -15.63 8.08
N ASN A 43 2.64 -15.79 9.41
CA ASN A 43 1.98 -16.90 10.09
C ASN A 43 0.50 -16.65 10.37
N LYS A 44 0.00 -15.42 10.17
CA LYS A 44 -1.42 -15.10 10.32
C LYS A 44 -2.18 -15.43 9.05
N SER A 45 -3.32 -16.10 9.20
CA SER A 45 -4.18 -16.41 8.07
C SER A 45 -4.91 -15.15 7.57
N PHE A 46 -4.95 -14.98 6.25
CA PHE A 46 -5.82 -14.01 5.58
C PHE A 46 -7.17 -14.63 5.21
N SER A 47 -7.32 -15.93 5.39
CA SER A 47 -8.56 -16.64 5.10
C SER A 47 -9.74 -16.05 5.88
N GLY A 48 -10.87 -15.91 5.20
CA GLY A 48 -12.08 -15.33 5.79
C GLY A 48 -12.24 -13.84 5.55
N TYR A 49 -11.24 -13.17 5.02
CA TYR A 49 -11.36 -11.78 4.56
C TYR A 49 -11.78 -11.73 3.09
N ASP A 50 -12.57 -10.73 2.73
CA ASP A 50 -12.98 -10.48 1.34
C ASP A 50 -11.97 -9.62 0.62
N VAL A 51 -11.35 -8.69 1.34
CA VAL A 51 -10.43 -7.68 0.81
C VAL A 51 -9.19 -7.60 1.67
N VAL A 52 -8.03 -7.51 1.04
CA VAL A 52 -6.79 -7.06 1.68
C VAL A 52 -6.43 -5.69 1.13
N PHE A 53 -6.34 -4.70 2.01
CA PHE A 53 -5.91 -3.35 1.68
C PHE A 53 -4.49 -3.15 2.21
N HIS A 54 -3.52 -3.15 1.31
CA HIS A 54 -2.11 -3.06 1.65
C HIS A 54 -1.65 -1.61 1.66
N VAL A 55 -1.42 -1.06 2.85
CA VAL A 55 -0.96 0.32 3.05
C VAL A 55 0.45 0.40 3.62
N ALA A 56 1.04 -0.71 4.04
CA ALA A 56 2.40 -0.74 4.55
C ALA A 56 3.40 -0.22 3.50
N GLY A 57 4.26 0.66 3.94
CA GLY A 57 5.27 1.26 3.08
C GLY A 57 6.06 2.32 3.83
N ILE A 58 7.15 2.77 3.24
CA ILE A 58 7.96 3.87 3.76
C ILE A 58 8.04 5.00 2.74
N ALA A 59 8.06 6.22 3.25
CA ALA A 59 8.09 7.46 2.48
C ALA A 59 8.89 8.53 3.24
N HIS A 60 9.08 9.69 2.63
CA HIS A 60 9.61 10.92 3.23
C HIS A 60 11.11 10.99 3.49
N VAL A 61 11.88 9.93 3.36
CA VAL A 61 13.34 9.93 3.61
C VAL A 61 14.13 9.45 2.40
N SER A 62 13.56 9.56 1.22
CA SER A 62 14.11 9.04 -0.03
C SER A 62 15.42 9.71 -0.49
N ALA A 63 15.81 10.81 0.15
CA ALA A 63 17.07 11.49 -0.16
C ALA A 63 18.31 10.79 0.43
N ASP A 64 18.16 9.91 1.41
CA ASP A 64 19.28 9.18 2.02
C ASP A 64 19.60 7.90 1.22
N PRO A 65 20.75 7.84 0.51
CA PRO A 65 21.10 6.67 -0.30
C PRO A 65 21.24 5.36 0.52
N LYS A 66 21.49 5.45 1.82
CA LYS A 66 21.61 4.30 2.71
C LYS A 66 20.30 3.55 2.87
N LEU A 67 19.16 4.20 2.61
CA LEU A 67 17.82 3.64 2.75
C LEU A 67 17.31 2.98 1.47
N LYS A 68 18.06 3.04 0.36
CA LYS A 68 17.62 2.52 -0.93
C LYS A 68 17.15 1.06 -0.86
N ASP A 69 17.96 0.18 -0.31
CA ASP A 69 17.62 -1.25 -0.21
C ASP A 69 16.41 -1.49 0.68
N LEU A 70 16.26 -0.70 1.76
CA LEU A 70 15.09 -0.77 2.63
C LEU A 70 13.81 -0.38 1.89
N TYR A 71 13.86 0.66 1.05
CA TYR A 71 12.69 1.07 0.24
C TYR A 71 12.23 -0.02 -0.70
N TYR A 72 13.16 -0.68 -1.42
CA TYR A 72 12.78 -1.79 -2.30
C TYR A 72 12.26 -3.00 -1.53
N ARG A 73 12.86 -3.30 -0.39
CA ARG A 73 12.43 -4.42 0.45
C ARG A 73 11.03 -4.20 1.04
N ILE A 74 10.73 -2.98 1.48
CA ILE A 74 9.43 -2.66 2.09
C ILE A 74 8.38 -2.31 1.04
N ASN A 75 8.69 -1.39 0.12
CA ASN A 75 7.69 -0.90 -0.83
C ASN A 75 7.41 -1.85 -1.97
N ARG A 76 8.38 -2.65 -2.38
CA ARG A 76 8.24 -3.62 -3.47
C ARG A 76 8.08 -5.04 -2.96
N ASP A 77 9.11 -5.58 -2.31
CA ASP A 77 9.16 -7.02 -2.01
C ASP A 77 8.08 -7.42 -1.01
N LEU A 78 7.87 -6.66 0.04
CA LEU A 78 6.80 -6.89 1.01
C LEU A 78 5.42 -6.81 0.37
N ALA A 79 5.19 -5.85 -0.51
CA ALA A 79 3.92 -5.69 -1.23
C ALA A 79 3.64 -6.90 -2.12
N ILE A 80 4.63 -7.37 -2.87
CA ILE A 80 4.52 -8.55 -3.74
C ILE A 80 4.23 -9.80 -2.90
N GLU A 81 4.99 -10.03 -1.84
CA GLU A 81 4.81 -11.17 -0.95
C GLU A 81 3.42 -11.18 -0.31
N THR A 82 2.93 -10.00 0.11
CA THR A 82 1.58 -9.85 0.68
C THR A 82 0.51 -10.16 -0.35
N ALA A 83 0.66 -9.69 -1.59
CA ALA A 83 -0.27 -9.97 -2.67
C ALA A 83 -0.28 -11.45 -3.05
N GLU A 84 0.88 -12.10 -3.09
CA GLU A 84 0.98 -13.54 -3.35
C GLU A 84 0.31 -14.37 -2.25
N LYS A 85 0.50 -13.98 -0.99
CA LYS A 85 -0.19 -14.61 0.15
C LYS A 85 -1.70 -14.42 0.04
N ALA A 86 -2.16 -13.22 -0.23
CA ALA A 86 -3.59 -12.93 -0.41
C ALA A 86 -4.20 -13.78 -1.52
N LYS A 87 -3.53 -13.89 -2.65
CA LYS A 87 -3.97 -14.73 -3.78
C LYS A 87 -4.03 -16.21 -3.39
N ARG A 88 -3.00 -16.73 -2.75
CA ARG A 88 -2.92 -18.12 -2.32
C ARG A 88 -4.00 -18.49 -1.30
N GLU A 89 -4.38 -17.53 -0.44
CA GLU A 89 -5.39 -17.74 0.60
C GLU A 89 -6.81 -17.38 0.17
N GLY A 90 -7.02 -17.11 -1.12
CA GLY A 90 -8.36 -16.95 -1.70
C GLY A 90 -9.00 -15.59 -1.51
N ILE A 91 -8.23 -14.55 -1.27
CA ILE A 91 -8.74 -13.18 -1.16
C ILE A 91 -9.30 -12.73 -2.52
N LYS A 92 -10.50 -12.16 -2.51
CA LYS A 92 -11.21 -11.76 -3.74
C LYS A 92 -10.70 -10.47 -4.33
N GLN A 93 -10.23 -9.54 -3.47
CA GLN A 93 -9.73 -8.24 -3.91
C GLN A 93 -8.50 -7.84 -3.10
N PHE A 94 -7.44 -7.50 -3.81
CA PHE A 94 -6.23 -6.91 -3.23
C PHE A 94 -6.13 -5.46 -3.70
N ILE A 95 -6.02 -4.53 -2.74
CA ILE A 95 -5.86 -3.10 -3.02
C ILE A 95 -4.48 -2.69 -2.56
N PHE A 96 -3.68 -2.20 -3.49
CA PHE A 96 -2.34 -1.68 -3.22
C PHE A 96 -2.36 -0.15 -3.16
N MET A 97 -1.90 0.42 -2.05
CA MET A 97 -1.74 1.87 -1.93
C MET A 97 -0.46 2.31 -2.64
N SER A 98 -0.61 2.72 -3.88
CA SER A 98 0.48 3.30 -4.66
C SER A 98 0.66 4.79 -4.33
N SER A 99 1.35 5.54 -5.17
CA SER A 99 1.61 6.96 -4.99
C SER A 99 1.72 7.67 -6.33
N MET A 100 1.36 8.94 -6.37
CA MET A 100 1.57 9.79 -7.55
C MET A 100 3.04 10.02 -7.86
N ILE A 101 3.94 9.75 -6.92
CA ILE A 101 5.40 9.88 -7.11
C ILE A 101 5.93 9.00 -8.25
N ILE A 102 5.19 7.97 -8.65
CA ILE A 102 5.56 7.13 -9.80
C ILE A 102 5.62 7.89 -11.12
N TYR A 103 4.96 9.04 -11.20
CA TYR A 103 4.93 9.90 -12.40
C TYR A 103 6.04 10.96 -12.42
N GLY A 104 7.00 10.88 -11.49
CA GLY A 104 8.20 11.71 -11.48
C GLY A 104 8.05 13.00 -10.69
N ALA A 105 8.95 13.93 -11.00
CA ALA A 105 9.02 15.21 -10.31
C ALA A 105 7.84 16.13 -10.63
N ASP A 106 7.58 17.06 -9.70
CA ASP A 106 6.58 18.12 -9.90
C ASP A 106 6.98 19.05 -11.05
N GLU A 107 5.97 19.59 -11.73
CA GLU A 107 6.18 20.63 -12.69
C GLU A 107 6.53 21.96 -12.02
N PRO A 108 7.25 22.87 -12.71
CA PRO A 108 7.47 24.22 -12.21
C PRO A 108 6.17 24.95 -11.91
N ILE A 109 6.20 25.88 -10.95
CA ILE A 109 5.04 26.69 -10.59
C ILE A 109 4.49 27.38 -11.85
N GLY A 110 3.18 27.26 -12.06
CA GLY A 110 2.47 27.83 -13.21
C GLY A 110 2.37 26.92 -14.42
N LYS A 111 2.94 25.70 -14.37
CA LYS A 111 2.73 24.65 -15.37
C LYS A 111 1.85 23.56 -14.81
N GLU A 112 0.94 23.05 -15.63
CA GLU A 112 0.10 21.90 -15.32
C GLU A 112 0.73 20.62 -15.82
N LYS A 113 0.63 19.57 -14.99
CA LYS A 113 0.94 18.19 -15.39
C LYS A 113 -0.37 17.40 -15.37
N ILE A 114 -0.79 16.95 -16.53
CA ILE A 114 -2.01 16.16 -16.67
C ILE A 114 -1.63 14.68 -16.69
N ILE A 115 -2.14 13.92 -15.73
CA ILE A 115 -1.91 12.47 -15.60
C ILE A 115 -3.19 11.76 -16.00
N THR A 116 -3.08 10.86 -16.97
CA THR A 116 -4.19 10.03 -17.46
C THR A 116 -3.81 8.55 -17.36
N ARG A 117 -4.70 7.67 -17.77
CA ARG A 117 -4.42 6.22 -17.84
C ARG A 117 -3.27 5.89 -18.80
N GLU A 118 -3.06 6.71 -19.82
CA GLU A 118 -2.04 6.53 -20.84
C GLU A 118 -0.70 7.13 -20.44
N THR A 119 -0.64 7.90 -19.36
CA THR A 119 0.60 8.50 -18.88
C THR A 119 1.59 7.42 -18.43
N LYS A 120 2.78 7.41 -19.03
CA LYS A 120 3.83 6.47 -18.64
C LYS A 120 4.44 6.87 -17.30
N PRO A 121 4.61 5.92 -16.37
CA PRO A 121 5.35 6.17 -15.14
C PRO A 121 6.81 6.54 -15.43
N THR A 122 7.28 7.57 -14.73
CA THR A 122 8.65 8.09 -14.85
C THR A 122 9.20 8.45 -13.48
N PRO A 123 9.42 7.46 -12.57
CA PRO A 123 9.87 7.75 -11.22
C PRO A 123 11.24 8.45 -11.22
N ALA A 124 11.38 9.48 -10.38
CA ALA A 124 12.59 10.28 -10.29
C ALA A 124 13.55 9.82 -9.19
N ASP A 125 13.06 9.00 -8.25
CA ASP A 125 13.83 8.50 -7.11
C ASP A 125 13.48 7.05 -6.77
N PHE A 126 14.20 6.48 -5.81
CA PHE A 126 13.96 5.09 -5.41
C PHE A 126 12.64 4.91 -4.64
N TYR A 127 12.06 5.96 -4.06
CA TYR A 127 10.69 5.88 -3.52
C TYR A 127 9.68 5.62 -4.64
N GLY A 128 9.69 6.48 -5.65
CA GLY A 128 8.80 6.31 -6.80
C GLY A 128 9.04 4.99 -7.53
N ASP A 129 10.30 4.64 -7.76
CA ASP A 129 10.65 3.40 -8.46
C ASP A 129 10.24 2.15 -7.68
N SER A 130 10.46 2.11 -6.36
CA SER A 130 10.03 0.98 -5.53
C SER A 130 8.53 0.80 -5.52
N LYS A 131 7.76 1.89 -5.52
CA LYS A 131 6.30 1.85 -5.62
C LYS A 131 5.83 1.39 -7.01
N LEU A 132 6.53 1.79 -8.06
CA LEU A 132 6.21 1.38 -9.43
C LEU A 132 6.47 -0.12 -9.64
N GLN A 133 7.55 -0.65 -9.07
CA GLN A 133 7.91 -2.06 -9.24
C GLN A 133 7.00 -3.01 -8.44
N ALA A 134 6.29 -2.51 -7.45
CA ALA A 134 5.32 -3.29 -6.69
C ALA A 134 4.04 -3.54 -7.50
#